data_fb3ac4dcc9424079448f830be069f7f8
#
_entry.id   fb3ac4dcc9424079448f830be069f7f8
#
_cell.length_a   1.000
_cell.length_b   1.000
_cell.length_c   1.000
_cell.angle_alpha   90.00
_cell.angle_beta   90.00
_cell.angle_gamma   90.00
#
_symmetry.space_group_name_H-M   'P 1'
#
loop_
_entity.id
_entity.type
_entity.pdbx_description
1 polymer ?
#
loop_
_entity_poly.entity_id
_entity_poly.type
_entity_poly.pdbx_seq_one_letter_code
_entity_poly.pdbx_strand_id
1 'polypeptide(L)'
;MKKISFDFDNTIAMGYMDLSEEPQKPVFQSYNDKIIKKIKKHIKNGDDIYIVTARTKELESLPEFSDQNVEYHLENLGLKDYFWPDKVIYTAAGPKYEILSDLGVEKHYDDSIEEHFDGLEMDYKVIQPLDDYKDSDSVGKVVIYDKSGRILVLQRSDEGQLWDLPGGHVKNIEIARGEQGLGDGTEREVFEETGLLVDFLKEF
;
A
#
# COMPACT_ATOMS: atom_id res chain seq x y z
N MET A 1 24.58 0.32 -5.45
CA MET A 1 23.39 -0.08 -6.23
C MET A 1 22.40 -0.65 -5.21
N LYS A 2 21.27 -0.02 -5.05
CA LYS A 2 20.23 -0.46 -4.11
C LYS A 2 19.24 -1.35 -4.83
N LYS A 3 18.63 -2.28 -4.10
CA LYS A 3 17.50 -3.04 -4.61
C LYS A 3 16.21 -2.46 -4.06
N ILE A 4 15.34 -2.02 -4.94
CA ILE A 4 14.09 -1.31 -4.61
C ILE A 4 12.95 -2.02 -5.33
N SER A 5 11.83 -2.20 -4.67
CA SER A 5 10.64 -2.73 -5.31
C SER A 5 9.42 -1.84 -5.10
N PHE A 6 8.44 -2.03 -5.95
CA PHE A 6 7.18 -1.32 -5.94
C PHE A 6 6.04 -2.32 -6.11
N ASP A 7 5.00 -2.18 -5.33
CA ASP A 7 3.71 -2.78 -5.68
C ASP A 7 3.12 -2.08 -6.89
N PHE A 8 2.12 -2.70 -7.50
CA PHE A 8 1.51 -2.17 -8.71
C PHE A 8 0.17 -1.48 -8.44
N ASP A 9 -0.81 -2.20 -7.90
CA ASP A 9 -2.14 -1.67 -7.64
C ASP A 9 -2.14 -0.68 -6.47
N ASN A 10 -2.83 0.44 -6.62
CA ASN A 10 -2.87 1.56 -5.66
C ASN A 10 -1.49 2.12 -5.26
N THR A 11 -0.42 1.61 -5.84
CA THR A 11 0.94 2.13 -5.69
C THR A 11 1.40 2.84 -6.97
N ILE A 12 1.47 2.15 -8.11
CA ILE A 12 1.80 2.73 -9.43
C ILE A 12 0.52 3.13 -10.16
N ALA A 13 -0.42 2.20 -10.27
CA ALA A 13 -1.71 2.36 -10.94
C ALA A 13 -2.81 2.48 -9.89
N MET A 14 -3.42 3.65 -9.80
CA MET A 14 -4.52 3.94 -8.89
C MET A 14 -5.82 3.45 -9.51
N GLY A 15 -6.65 2.75 -8.72
CA GLY A 15 -7.90 2.21 -9.20
C GLY A 15 -8.69 1.47 -8.13
N TYR A 16 -9.64 0.68 -8.54
CA TYR A 16 -10.43 -0.19 -7.67
C TYR A 16 -10.79 -1.48 -8.40
N MET A 17 -11.19 -2.50 -7.65
CA MET A 17 -11.75 -3.72 -8.21
C MET A 17 -13.26 -3.56 -8.44
N ASP A 18 -13.73 -3.81 -9.65
CA ASP A 18 -15.16 -3.94 -9.93
C ASP A 18 -15.63 -5.33 -9.51
N LEU A 19 -16.36 -5.38 -8.39
CA LEU A 19 -16.90 -6.60 -7.82
C LEU A 19 -18.25 -6.99 -8.44
N SER A 20 -18.80 -6.18 -9.33
CA SER A 20 -20.09 -6.43 -9.98
C SER A 20 -19.99 -7.38 -11.17
N GLU A 21 -18.78 -7.64 -11.66
CA GLU A 21 -18.49 -8.53 -12.79
C GLU A 21 -17.79 -9.83 -12.35
N GLU A 22 -17.97 -10.89 -13.13
CA GLU A 22 -17.23 -12.14 -12.97
C GLU A 22 -16.52 -12.49 -14.31
N PRO A 23 -15.19 -12.61 -14.34
CA PRO A 23 -14.25 -12.37 -13.24
C PRO A 23 -14.18 -10.90 -12.84
N GLN A 24 -13.87 -10.63 -11.56
CA GLN A 24 -13.65 -9.28 -11.05
C GLN A 24 -12.55 -8.58 -11.85
N LYS A 25 -12.77 -7.31 -12.20
CA LYS A 25 -11.83 -6.55 -13.03
C LYS A 25 -11.25 -5.36 -12.30
N PRO A 26 -9.94 -5.11 -12.44
CA PRO A 26 -9.37 -3.85 -12.00
C PRO A 26 -9.86 -2.71 -12.91
N VAL A 27 -10.30 -1.61 -12.32
CA VAL A 27 -10.70 -0.38 -13.03
C VAL A 27 -9.64 0.68 -12.79
N PHE A 28 -8.87 0.97 -13.81
CA PHE A 28 -7.84 2.00 -13.76
C PHE A 28 -8.46 3.40 -13.73
N GLN A 29 -7.94 4.27 -12.88
CA GLN A 29 -8.35 5.67 -12.76
C GLN A 29 -7.22 6.64 -13.14
N SER A 30 -6.04 6.45 -12.59
CA SER A 30 -4.91 7.35 -12.82
C SER A 30 -3.59 6.69 -12.43
N TYR A 31 -2.48 7.33 -12.78
CA TYR A 31 -1.16 6.95 -12.30
C TYR A 31 -0.75 7.79 -11.09
N ASN A 32 0.02 7.19 -10.19
CA ASN A 32 0.66 7.90 -9.09
C ASN A 32 1.93 8.61 -9.58
N ASP A 33 1.80 9.86 -9.97
CA ASP A 33 2.90 10.67 -10.51
C ASP A 33 4.11 10.76 -9.57
N LYS A 34 3.88 10.74 -8.26
CA LYS A 34 4.97 10.80 -7.28
C LYS A 34 5.78 9.51 -7.27
N ILE A 35 5.11 8.37 -7.28
CA ILE A 35 5.79 7.07 -7.38
C ILE A 35 6.50 6.94 -8.72
N ILE A 36 5.87 7.34 -9.83
CA ILE A 36 6.54 7.33 -11.14
C ILE A 36 7.81 8.19 -11.14
N LYS A 37 7.78 9.37 -10.53
CA LYS A 37 8.98 10.20 -10.37
C LYS A 37 10.05 9.51 -9.52
N LYS A 38 9.66 8.78 -8.45
CA LYS A 38 10.60 7.98 -7.64
C LYS A 38 11.21 6.84 -8.46
N ILE A 39 10.40 6.08 -9.21
CA ILE A 39 10.88 5.04 -10.13
C ILE A 39 11.93 5.61 -11.10
N LYS A 40 11.60 6.69 -11.82
CA LYS A 40 12.51 7.34 -12.76
C LYS A 40 13.80 7.84 -12.09
N LYS A 41 13.72 8.29 -10.83
CA LYS A 41 14.91 8.67 -10.05
C LYS A 41 15.78 7.45 -9.74
N HIS A 42 15.21 6.32 -9.32
CA HIS A 42 15.96 5.08 -9.07
C HIS A 42 16.62 4.55 -10.34
N ILE A 43 15.91 4.56 -11.47
CA ILE A 43 16.49 4.22 -12.79
C ILE A 43 17.71 5.09 -13.09
N LYS A 44 17.58 6.41 -12.93
CA LYS A 44 18.68 7.35 -13.17
C LYS A 44 19.88 7.11 -12.23
N ASN A 45 19.65 6.64 -11.02
CA ASN A 45 20.71 6.32 -10.06
C ASN A 45 21.40 4.98 -10.37
N GLY A 46 20.88 4.19 -11.30
CA GLY A 46 21.35 2.83 -11.59
C GLY A 46 20.99 1.83 -10.52
N ASP A 47 19.93 2.08 -9.75
CA ASP A 47 19.41 1.13 -8.77
C ASP A 47 18.73 -0.05 -9.48
N ASP A 48 18.75 -1.22 -8.84
CA ASP A 48 18.07 -2.41 -9.33
C ASP A 48 16.63 -2.40 -8.82
N ILE A 49 15.66 -2.29 -9.75
CA ILE A 49 14.27 -2.03 -9.41
C ILE A 49 13.36 -3.16 -9.91
N TYR A 50 12.35 -3.50 -9.10
CA TYR A 50 11.39 -4.58 -9.34
C TYR A 50 9.97 -4.09 -9.13
N ILE A 51 9.02 -4.75 -9.80
CA ILE A 51 7.59 -4.71 -9.45
C ILE A 51 7.26 -6.06 -8.82
N VAL A 52 6.64 -6.02 -7.63
CA VAL A 52 6.17 -7.23 -6.92
C VAL A 52 4.69 -7.01 -6.61
N THR A 53 3.81 -7.72 -7.30
CA THR A 53 2.37 -7.51 -7.27
C THR A 53 1.60 -8.75 -6.85
N ALA A 54 0.49 -8.56 -6.16
CA ALA A 54 -0.44 -9.63 -5.79
C ALA A 54 -1.22 -10.23 -6.94
N ARG A 55 -1.18 -9.62 -8.13
CA ARG A 55 -1.85 -10.13 -9.33
C ARG A 55 -1.38 -11.53 -9.70
N THR A 56 -2.17 -12.23 -10.53
CA THR A 56 -1.80 -13.53 -11.10
C THR A 56 -1.40 -13.37 -12.55
N LYS A 57 -0.34 -14.07 -12.96
CA LYS A 57 0.14 -14.03 -14.34
C LYS A 57 -0.88 -14.62 -15.33
N GLU A 58 -1.63 -15.62 -14.86
CA GLU A 58 -2.69 -16.28 -15.64
C GLU A 58 -3.81 -15.28 -15.98
N LEU A 59 -4.30 -14.54 -14.98
CA LEU A 59 -5.36 -13.55 -15.14
C LEU A 59 -4.93 -12.44 -16.10
N GLU A 60 -3.71 -11.93 -15.94
CA GLU A 60 -3.15 -10.87 -16.77
C GLU A 60 -2.94 -11.28 -18.24
N SER A 61 -2.90 -12.59 -18.51
CA SER A 61 -2.75 -13.14 -19.86
C SER A 61 -4.08 -13.25 -20.61
N LEU A 62 -5.22 -13.03 -19.96
CA LEU A 62 -6.53 -13.10 -20.57
C LEU A 62 -6.77 -11.88 -21.48
N PRO A 63 -7.36 -12.09 -22.68
CA PRO A 63 -7.59 -11.01 -23.63
C PRO A 63 -8.41 -9.83 -23.08
N GLU A 64 -9.38 -10.11 -22.19
CA GLU A 64 -10.23 -9.13 -21.54
C GLU A 64 -9.49 -8.20 -20.55
N PHE A 65 -8.26 -8.55 -20.16
CA PHE A 65 -7.40 -7.73 -19.31
C PHE A 65 -6.25 -7.06 -20.07
N SER A 66 -6.20 -7.20 -21.40
CA SER A 66 -5.08 -6.72 -22.21
C SER A 66 -4.81 -5.22 -22.11
N ASP A 67 -5.83 -4.41 -21.78
CA ASP A 67 -5.75 -2.96 -21.59
C ASP A 67 -5.64 -2.54 -20.11
N GLN A 68 -5.51 -3.52 -19.19
CA GLN A 68 -5.44 -3.32 -17.75
C GLN A 68 -4.26 -4.07 -17.12
N ASN A 69 -3.51 -4.86 -17.92
CA ASN A 69 -2.40 -5.63 -17.40
C ASN A 69 -1.15 -4.77 -17.11
N VAL A 70 -0.24 -5.30 -16.31
CA VAL A 70 0.98 -4.60 -15.91
C VAL A 70 1.81 -4.18 -17.13
N GLU A 71 1.92 -5.07 -18.13
CA GLU A 71 2.68 -4.78 -19.35
C GLU A 71 2.14 -3.56 -20.10
N TYR A 72 0.83 -3.48 -20.31
CA TYR A 72 0.15 -2.35 -20.95
C TYR A 72 0.42 -1.03 -20.22
N HIS A 73 0.27 -1.03 -18.89
CA HIS A 73 0.52 0.17 -18.10
C HIS A 73 1.99 0.60 -18.13
N LEU A 74 2.94 -0.35 -18.07
CA LEU A 74 4.36 -0.06 -18.18
C LEU A 74 4.72 0.52 -19.55
N GLU A 75 4.09 0.05 -20.62
CA GLU A 75 4.26 0.59 -21.97
C GLU A 75 3.77 2.03 -22.03
N ASN A 76 2.57 2.32 -21.53
CA ASN A 76 2.01 3.68 -21.48
C ASN A 76 2.86 4.66 -20.64
N LEU A 77 3.56 4.18 -19.63
CA LEU A 77 4.47 4.96 -18.79
C LEU A 77 5.88 5.12 -19.38
N GLY A 78 6.19 4.39 -20.48
CA GLY A 78 7.55 4.30 -21.04
C GLY A 78 8.54 3.62 -20.10
N LEU A 79 8.07 2.67 -19.32
CA LEU A 79 8.86 1.95 -18.30
C LEU A 79 9.05 0.46 -18.64
N LYS A 80 8.41 -0.05 -19.70
CA LYS A 80 8.42 -1.48 -20.08
C LYS A 80 9.83 -2.04 -20.16
N ASP A 81 10.73 -1.38 -20.88
CA ASP A 81 12.09 -1.85 -21.09
C ASP A 81 12.94 -2.00 -19.82
N TYR A 82 12.51 -1.38 -18.70
CA TYR A 82 13.21 -1.49 -17.42
C TYR A 82 12.74 -2.65 -16.55
N PHE A 83 11.50 -3.07 -16.72
CA PHE A 83 10.87 -4.06 -15.86
C PHE A 83 10.52 -5.37 -16.56
N TRP A 84 10.05 -5.29 -17.80
CA TRP A 84 9.45 -6.43 -18.50
C TRP A 84 10.46 -7.26 -19.27
N PRO A 85 10.36 -8.63 -19.28
CA PRO A 85 9.45 -9.40 -18.39
C PRO A 85 10.09 -9.77 -17.05
N ASP A 86 11.40 -9.61 -16.88
CA ASP A 86 12.21 -10.30 -15.86
C ASP A 86 12.11 -9.67 -14.46
N LYS A 87 11.64 -8.43 -14.37
CA LYS A 87 11.56 -7.68 -13.10
C LYS A 87 10.13 -7.39 -12.65
N VAL A 88 9.15 -8.08 -13.25
CA VAL A 88 7.76 -8.10 -12.77
C VAL A 88 7.49 -9.47 -12.18
N ILE A 89 7.22 -9.49 -10.88
CA ILE A 89 7.02 -10.71 -10.10
C ILE A 89 5.58 -10.74 -9.61
N TYR A 90 4.88 -11.81 -9.94
CA TYR A 90 3.50 -12.05 -9.59
C TYR A 90 3.43 -13.00 -8.41
N THR A 91 2.79 -12.61 -7.30
CA THR A 91 2.70 -13.43 -6.09
C THR A 91 1.39 -14.21 -5.99
N ALA A 92 0.43 -13.97 -6.91
CA ALA A 92 -0.88 -14.62 -6.91
C ALA A 92 -1.61 -14.52 -5.55
N ALA A 93 -1.68 -13.32 -5.02
CA ALA A 93 -2.21 -13.02 -3.68
C ALA A 93 -1.47 -13.72 -2.52
N GLY A 94 -0.32 -14.33 -2.80
CA GLY A 94 0.57 -14.83 -1.75
C GLY A 94 1.39 -13.71 -1.11
N PRO A 95 1.97 -13.97 0.07
CA PRO A 95 2.77 -13.00 0.79
C PRO A 95 4.01 -12.58 -0.01
N LYS A 96 4.33 -11.30 0.00
CA LYS A 96 5.48 -10.74 -0.73
C LYS A 96 6.79 -10.89 0.03
N TYR A 97 6.74 -11.00 1.35
CA TYR A 97 7.92 -10.91 2.23
C TYR A 97 9.04 -11.91 1.90
N GLU A 98 8.70 -13.16 1.56
CA GLU A 98 9.73 -14.16 1.17
C GLU A 98 10.46 -13.72 -0.10
N ILE A 99 9.72 -13.30 -1.10
CA ILE A 99 10.25 -12.83 -2.38
C ILE A 99 11.11 -11.58 -2.21
N LEU A 100 10.64 -10.62 -1.41
CA LEU A 100 11.37 -9.38 -1.14
C LEU A 100 12.67 -9.64 -0.39
N SER A 101 12.65 -10.57 0.57
CA SER A 101 13.81 -11.01 1.32
C SER A 101 14.82 -11.74 0.44
N ASP A 102 14.36 -12.70 -0.38
CA ASP A 102 15.21 -13.46 -1.29
C ASP A 102 15.87 -12.57 -2.35
N LEU A 103 15.17 -11.57 -2.83
CA LEU A 103 15.72 -10.56 -3.72
C LEU A 103 16.73 -9.64 -3.01
N GLY A 104 16.70 -9.57 -1.69
CA GLY A 104 17.49 -8.63 -0.90
C GLY A 104 17.06 -7.19 -1.12
N VAL A 105 15.76 -6.93 -1.16
CA VAL A 105 15.18 -5.61 -1.32
C VAL A 105 15.43 -4.79 -0.06
N GLU A 106 15.95 -3.56 -0.23
CA GLU A 106 16.18 -2.64 0.89
C GLU A 106 14.91 -1.80 1.20
N LYS A 107 14.09 -1.56 0.17
CA LYS A 107 12.86 -0.76 0.28
C LYS A 107 11.80 -1.29 -0.65
N HIS A 108 10.61 -1.44 -0.13
CA HIS A 108 9.41 -1.78 -0.87
C HIS A 108 8.39 -0.63 -0.74
N TYR A 109 7.81 -0.19 -1.85
CA TYR A 109 6.72 0.79 -1.88
C TYR A 109 5.42 0.03 -2.08
N ASP A 110 4.53 0.06 -1.08
CA ASP A 110 3.29 -0.71 -1.06
C ASP A 110 2.21 0.07 -0.29
N ASP A 111 0.97 0.02 -0.75
CA ASP A 111 -0.18 0.63 -0.08
C ASP A 111 -0.80 -0.30 0.98
N SER A 112 -0.41 -1.58 0.99
CA SER A 112 -0.88 -2.56 1.97
C SER A 112 -0.25 -2.32 3.35
N ILE A 113 -1.09 -2.22 4.36
CA ILE A 113 -0.63 -2.13 5.74
C ILE A 113 -0.05 -3.46 6.23
N GLU A 114 -0.55 -4.60 5.72
CA GLU A 114 -0.04 -5.93 6.05
C GLU A 114 1.42 -6.07 5.61
N GLU A 115 1.73 -5.65 4.38
CA GLU A 115 3.11 -5.63 3.89
C GLU A 115 4.04 -4.74 4.73
N HIS A 116 3.49 -3.66 5.30
CA HIS A 116 4.25 -2.80 6.21
C HIS A 116 4.67 -3.54 7.49
N PHE A 117 3.79 -4.39 8.03
CA PHE A 117 4.11 -5.21 9.21
C PHE A 117 5.11 -6.30 8.90
N ASP A 118 4.91 -7.00 7.80
CA ASP A 118 5.86 -8.01 7.34
C ASP A 118 7.26 -7.42 7.17
N GLY A 119 7.35 -6.20 6.64
CA GLY A 119 8.60 -5.48 6.52
C GLY A 119 9.29 -5.14 7.85
N LEU A 120 8.53 -4.93 8.94
CA LEU A 120 9.10 -4.70 10.27
C LEU A 120 9.71 -5.97 10.88
N GLU A 121 9.18 -7.13 10.55
CA GLU A 121 9.72 -8.43 10.98
C GLU A 121 10.91 -8.89 10.13
N MET A 122 11.01 -8.37 8.93
CA MET A 122 12.04 -8.68 7.95
C MET A 122 12.99 -7.47 7.78
N ASP A 123 14.23 -7.68 7.41
CA ASP A 123 15.25 -6.64 7.30
C ASP A 123 15.07 -5.68 6.08
N TYR A 124 13.84 -5.35 5.71
CA TYR A 124 13.57 -4.36 4.67
C TYR A 124 12.55 -3.31 5.11
N LYS A 125 12.62 -2.13 4.51
CA LYS A 125 11.74 -1.02 4.82
C LYS A 125 10.58 -0.96 3.82
N VAL A 126 9.36 -1.12 4.29
CA VAL A 126 8.16 -0.79 3.53
C VAL A 126 7.87 0.71 3.63
N ILE A 127 7.55 1.33 2.52
CA ILE A 127 7.21 2.74 2.41
C ILE A 127 5.81 2.82 1.82
N GLN A 128 4.89 3.29 2.61
CA GLN A 128 3.52 3.54 2.17
C GLN A 128 3.53 4.67 1.12
N PRO A 129 3.03 4.44 -0.09
CA PRO A 129 2.92 5.50 -1.10
C PRO A 129 1.91 6.57 -0.69
N LEU A 130 1.01 6.25 0.22
CA LEU A 130 0.01 7.16 0.77
C LEU A 130 0.62 8.28 1.62
N ASP A 131 1.81 8.09 2.20
CA ASP A 131 2.55 9.15 2.92
C ASP A 131 2.81 10.39 2.05
N ASP A 132 2.72 10.22 0.74
CA ASP A 132 2.87 11.30 -0.22
C ASP A 132 1.56 12.08 -0.47
N TYR A 133 0.41 11.64 0.06
CA TYR A 133 -0.88 12.31 -0.11
C TYR A 133 -1.20 13.21 1.08
N LYS A 134 -1.99 14.24 0.81
CA LYS A 134 -2.48 15.14 1.88
C LYS A 134 -3.43 14.37 2.79
N ASP A 135 -3.32 14.68 4.07
CA ASP A 135 -4.36 14.31 5.03
C ASP A 135 -5.69 14.94 4.59
N SER A 136 -6.76 14.19 4.81
CA SER A 136 -8.10 14.72 4.66
C SER A 136 -8.53 15.46 5.93
N ASP A 137 -9.69 16.10 5.89
CA ASP A 137 -10.33 16.66 7.08
C ASP A 137 -11.00 15.56 7.95
N SER A 138 -11.00 14.31 7.47
CA SER A 138 -11.58 13.17 8.19
C SER A 138 -10.58 12.59 9.18
N VAL A 139 -11.05 12.31 10.38
CA VAL A 139 -10.27 11.72 11.48
C VAL A 139 -10.90 10.39 11.87
N GLY A 140 -10.12 9.33 11.83
CA GLY A 140 -10.49 8.03 12.39
C GLY A 140 -9.99 7.89 13.82
N LYS A 141 -10.84 7.45 14.75
CA LYS A 141 -10.47 7.17 16.14
C LYS A 141 -10.96 5.80 16.55
N VAL A 142 -10.17 5.10 17.36
CA VAL A 142 -10.47 3.73 17.80
C VAL A 142 -10.54 3.65 19.32
N VAL A 143 -11.55 2.96 19.82
CA VAL A 143 -11.64 2.57 21.23
C VAL A 143 -11.01 1.19 21.39
N ILE A 144 -9.82 1.15 21.95
CA ILE A 144 -9.08 -0.09 22.26
C ILE A 144 -9.26 -0.38 23.74
N TYR A 145 -9.72 -1.58 24.07
CA TYR A 145 -9.89 -1.99 25.46
C TYR A 145 -9.30 -3.36 25.74
N ASP A 146 -8.78 -3.53 26.94
CA ASP A 146 -8.26 -4.81 27.40
C ASP A 146 -9.36 -5.73 27.96
N LYS A 147 -8.99 -6.95 28.34
CA LYS A 147 -9.92 -7.93 28.93
C LYS A 147 -10.56 -7.50 30.26
N SER A 148 -10.00 -6.46 30.88
CA SER A 148 -10.51 -5.86 32.12
C SER A 148 -11.41 -4.65 31.87
N GLY A 149 -11.65 -4.29 30.60
CA GLY A 149 -12.45 -3.13 30.19
C GLY A 149 -11.72 -1.79 30.34
N ARG A 150 -10.39 -1.78 30.50
CA ARG A 150 -9.62 -0.54 30.54
C ARG A 150 -9.39 -0.05 29.11
N ILE A 151 -9.60 1.24 28.88
CA ILE A 151 -9.46 1.87 27.57
C ILE A 151 -8.05 2.43 27.42
N LEU A 152 -7.43 2.21 26.27
CA LEU A 152 -6.18 2.85 25.89
C LEU A 152 -6.46 4.30 25.49
N VAL A 153 -5.75 5.22 26.12
CA VAL A 153 -5.71 6.63 25.75
C VAL A 153 -4.26 7.08 25.61
N LEU A 154 -4.01 8.00 24.70
CA LEU A 154 -2.69 8.56 24.43
C LEU A 154 -2.64 10.00 24.97
N GLN A 155 -1.51 10.36 25.57
CA GLN A 155 -1.28 11.74 25.96
C GLN A 155 -0.61 12.48 24.78
N ARG A 156 -1.25 13.54 24.32
CA ARG A 156 -0.68 14.38 23.26
C ARG A 156 0.60 15.06 23.74
N SER A 157 1.57 15.16 22.85
CA SER A 157 2.86 15.82 23.10
C SER A 157 2.82 17.33 22.87
N ASP A 158 1.71 17.87 22.36
CA ASP A 158 1.51 19.32 22.15
C ASP A 158 1.25 20.08 23.46
N GLU A 159 1.16 21.41 23.35
CA GLU A 159 1.05 22.31 24.51
C GLU A 159 -0.11 22.01 25.46
N GLY A 160 -1.14 21.34 25.00
CA GLY A 160 -2.31 21.01 25.82
C GLY A 160 -2.15 19.76 26.67
N GLN A 161 -1.22 18.86 26.36
CA GLN A 161 -1.04 17.55 27.00
C GLN A 161 -2.37 16.80 27.25
N LEU A 162 -3.34 16.99 26.37
CA LEU A 162 -4.66 16.38 26.50
C LEU A 162 -4.58 14.88 26.19
N TRP A 163 -5.50 14.13 26.79
CA TRP A 163 -5.68 12.73 26.50
C TRP A 163 -6.62 12.56 25.31
N ASP A 164 -6.27 11.64 24.39
CA ASP A 164 -7.04 11.36 23.20
C ASP A 164 -7.10 9.85 22.95
N LEU A 165 -8.06 9.43 22.12
CA LEU A 165 -8.11 8.06 21.62
C LEU A 165 -7.06 7.89 20.51
N PRO A 166 -6.49 6.67 20.35
CA PRO A 166 -5.63 6.35 19.22
C PRO A 166 -6.31 6.61 17.88
N GLY A 167 -5.53 7.08 16.89
CA GLY A 167 -5.98 7.37 15.54
C GLY A 167 -5.73 8.81 15.13
N GLY A 168 -5.82 9.08 13.84
CA GLY A 168 -5.45 10.36 13.23
C GLY A 168 -6.16 10.66 11.92
N HIS A 169 -5.53 11.47 11.09
CA HIS A 169 -6.10 11.89 9.82
C HIS A 169 -6.00 10.78 8.77
N VAL A 170 -7.15 10.43 8.22
CA VAL A 170 -7.22 9.50 7.09
C VAL A 170 -6.82 10.25 5.82
N LYS A 171 -6.03 9.62 4.96
CA LYS A 171 -5.58 10.21 3.69
C LYS A 171 -6.75 10.33 2.69
N ASN A 172 -6.70 11.35 1.84
CA ASN A 172 -7.73 11.52 0.82
C ASN A 172 -7.90 10.30 -0.10
N ILE A 173 -6.80 9.60 -0.39
CA ILE A 173 -6.83 8.39 -1.22
C ILE A 173 -7.51 7.23 -0.48
N GLU A 174 -7.34 7.12 0.83
CA GLU A 174 -8.01 6.12 1.66
C GLU A 174 -9.52 6.36 1.67
N ILE A 175 -9.94 7.62 1.85
CA ILE A 175 -11.36 7.99 1.77
C ILE A 175 -11.97 7.66 0.41
N ALA A 176 -11.22 7.86 -0.68
CA ALA A 176 -11.69 7.54 -2.02
C ALA A 176 -11.99 6.04 -2.23
N ARG A 177 -11.47 5.15 -1.37
CA ARG A 177 -11.75 3.72 -1.35
C ARG A 177 -13.00 3.35 -0.55
N GLY A 178 -13.73 4.33 -0.04
CA GLY A 178 -14.95 4.13 0.74
C GLY A 178 -14.70 3.63 2.17
N GLU A 179 -15.65 2.86 2.73
CA GLU A 179 -15.61 2.39 4.11
C GLU A 179 -14.35 1.56 4.41
N GLN A 180 -13.96 0.66 3.51
CA GLN A 180 -12.74 -0.12 3.67
C GLN A 180 -11.50 0.78 3.79
N GLY A 181 -11.33 1.74 2.90
CA GLY A 181 -10.19 2.63 2.96
C GLY A 181 -10.20 3.54 4.19
N LEU A 182 -11.36 3.90 4.72
CA LEU A 182 -11.49 4.62 5.99
C LEU A 182 -11.02 3.74 7.16
N GLY A 183 -11.37 2.46 7.16
CA GLY A 183 -10.88 1.47 8.11
C GLY A 183 -9.37 1.34 8.05
N ASP A 184 -8.83 1.04 6.87
CA ASP A 184 -7.39 0.86 6.61
C ASP A 184 -6.58 2.10 7.09
N GLY A 185 -7.06 3.32 6.76
CA GLY A 185 -6.41 4.56 7.18
C GLY A 185 -6.43 4.77 8.70
N THR A 186 -7.50 4.37 9.35
CA THR A 186 -7.60 4.45 10.82
C THR A 186 -6.67 3.43 11.49
N GLU A 187 -6.59 2.20 10.98
CA GLU A 187 -5.66 1.17 11.45
C GLU A 187 -4.21 1.62 11.32
N ARG A 188 -3.84 2.21 10.16
CA ARG A 188 -2.51 2.78 9.95
C ARG A 188 -2.16 3.83 11.00
N GLU A 189 -3.04 4.80 11.26
CA GLU A 189 -2.82 5.85 12.26
C GLU A 189 -2.65 5.26 13.67
N VAL A 190 -3.51 4.29 14.05
CA VAL A 190 -3.39 3.60 15.34
C VAL A 190 -2.05 2.91 15.47
N PHE A 191 -1.61 2.22 14.41
CA PHE A 191 -0.31 1.55 14.44
C PHE A 191 0.86 2.54 14.55
N GLU A 192 0.83 3.63 13.80
CA GLU A 192 1.86 4.67 13.84
C GLU A 192 2.02 5.28 15.24
N GLU A 193 0.90 5.46 15.95
CA GLU A 193 0.89 6.04 17.29
C GLU A 193 1.21 5.04 18.43
N THR A 194 0.82 3.77 18.27
CA THR A 194 0.83 2.79 19.38
C THR A 194 1.70 1.57 19.15
N GLY A 195 2.00 1.24 17.90
CA GLY A 195 2.59 -0.03 17.50
C GLY A 195 1.64 -1.23 17.63
N LEU A 196 0.33 -1.00 17.83
CA LEU A 196 -0.66 -2.06 17.98
C LEU A 196 -1.36 -2.33 16.65
N LEU A 197 -1.48 -3.59 16.31
CA LEU A 197 -2.40 -4.08 15.30
C LEU A 197 -3.80 -4.13 15.88
N VAL A 198 -4.75 -3.51 15.21
CA VAL A 198 -6.16 -3.53 15.61
C VAL A 198 -6.98 -4.14 14.50
N ASP A 199 -7.95 -4.96 14.90
CA ASP A 199 -8.94 -5.55 14.00
C ASP A 199 -10.29 -4.94 14.38
N PHE A 200 -10.99 -4.35 13.42
CA PHE A 200 -12.28 -3.72 13.72
C PHE A 200 -13.33 -4.78 14.02
N LEU A 201 -13.70 -4.87 15.30
CA LEU A 201 -14.79 -5.77 15.71
C LEU A 201 -16.17 -5.19 15.41
N LYS A 202 -16.29 -3.87 15.27
CA LYS A 202 -17.54 -3.15 14.97
C LYS A 202 -17.30 -1.67 14.69
N GLU A 203 -17.92 -1.16 13.63
CA GLU A 203 -18.11 0.27 13.40
C GLU A 203 -19.31 0.80 14.21
N PHE A 204 -19.19 2.02 14.74
CA PHE A 204 -20.23 2.69 15.50
C PHE A 204 -20.79 3.88 14.75
#